data_62d4039048687a1aa1ca9d62ff734d04
#
_entry.id   62d4039048687a1aa1ca9d62ff734d04
#
_cell.length_a   1.000
_cell.length_b   1.000
_cell.length_c   1.000
_cell.angle_alpha   90.00
_cell.angle_beta   90.00
_cell.angle_gamma   90.00
#
_symmetry.space_group_name_H-M   'P 1'
#
loop_
_entity.id
_entity.type
_entity.pdbx_description
1 polymer ?
#
loop_
_entity_poly.entity_id
_entity_poly.type
_entity_poly.pdbx_seq_one_letter_code
_entity_poly.pdbx_strand_id
1 'polypeptide(L)'
;SPSLQMASFTITEKGYALTDPKGNTLTAIAADFEKGPQKPDSYLGKVVSLLYHRYLNGKLPIAMVSMDNCSHNGDKVAAAVTAFADAWCERGLAETGFAAYVRDPKAVSYPWSMIDKITPRPDAKVEKMLGADGISGLDAYVTSKHTYVAPFVNAEECEYLVIEDHFPNGRPALEKGGVIFTDRETVDKVEKMKVCTCLNPLHTALAI
;
A
#
# COMPACT_ATOMS: atom_id res chain seq x y z
N SER A 1 -1.02 19.07 -6.16
CA SER A 1 -1.71 20.06 -5.31
C SER A 1 -1.02 20.19 -3.96
N PRO A 2 -0.84 21.43 -3.40
CA PRO A 2 -0.34 21.62 -2.04
C PRO A 2 -1.26 21.01 -0.96
N SER A 3 -2.55 20.96 -1.21
CA SER A 3 -3.55 20.40 -0.28
C SER A 3 -3.59 18.87 -0.22
N LEU A 4 -2.85 18.17 -1.07
CA LEU A 4 -2.80 16.70 -1.03
C LEU A 4 -2.06 16.23 0.22
N GLN A 5 -2.76 15.54 1.11
CA GLN A 5 -2.28 15.14 2.43
C GLN A 5 -1.67 13.74 2.44
N MET A 6 -2.25 12.82 1.65
CA MET A 6 -1.78 11.45 1.58
C MET A 6 -1.94 10.86 0.17
N ALA A 7 -1.14 9.86 -0.12
CA ALA A 7 -1.33 8.93 -1.21
C ALA A 7 -1.46 7.52 -0.62
N SER A 8 -2.58 6.86 -0.87
CA SER A 8 -2.81 5.47 -0.44
C SER A 8 -2.73 4.53 -1.64
N PHE A 9 -2.25 3.33 -1.42
CA PHE A 9 -2.11 2.33 -2.47
C PHE A 9 -2.12 0.91 -1.90
N THR A 10 -2.53 -0.01 -2.76
CA THR A 10 -2.53 -1.45 -2.52
C THR A 10 -1.85 -2.13 -3.70
N ILE A 11 -0.69 -2.73 -3.48
CA ILE A 11 0.13 -3.37 -4.52
C ILE A 11 0.51 -4.80 -4.17
N THR A 12 -0.06 -5.32 -3.08
CA THR A 12 0.23 -6.61 -2.45
C THR A 12 1.66 -6.71 -1.90
N GLU A 13 1.90 -7.67 -0.99
CA GLU A 13 3.22 -7.82 -0.37
C GLU A 13 4.35 -7.99 -1.39
N LYS A 14 4.09 -8.73 -2.47
CA LYS A 14 5.08 -8.94 -3.55
C LYS A 14 5.42 -7.66 -4.31
N GLY A 15 4.51 -6.69 -4.33
CA GLY A 15 4.71 -5.41 -5.00
C GLY A 15 5.79 -4.53 -4.38
N TYR A 16 6.17 -4.78 -3.11
CA TYR A 16 7.25 -4.05 -2.43
C TYR A 16 8.64 -4.67 -2.65
N ALA A 17 8.72 -5.87 -3.23
CA ALA A 17 9.99 -6.54 -3.43
C ALA A 17 10.85 -5.81 -4.48
N LEU A 18 12.07 -5.47 -4.11
CA LEU A 18 13.09 -4.93 -5.03
C LEU A 18 14.02 -6.01 -5.55
N THR A 19 14.10 -7.14 -4.82
CA THR A 19 14.99 -8.26 -5.11
C THR A 19 14.23 -9.57 -5.16
N ASP A 20 14.81 -10.53 -5.85
CA ASP A 20 14.38 -11.93 -5.81
C ASP A 20 14.81 -12.61 -4.50
N PRO A 21 14.36 -13.86 -4.21
CA PRO A 21 14.78 -14.60 -3.02
C PRO A 21 16.29 -14.89 -2.93
N LYS A 22 17.03 -14.72 -4.03
CA LYS A 22 18.49 -14.88 -4.06
C LYS A 22 19.23 -13.56 -3.81
N GLY A 23 18.50 -12.44 -3.63
CA GLY A 23 19.06 -11.11 -3.40
C GLY A 23 19.40 -10.33 -4.67
N ASN A 24 19.10 -10.85 -5.86
CA ASN A 24 19.33 -10.10 -7.11
C ASN A 24 18.21 -9.08 -7.32
N THR A 25 18.56 -7.87 -7.76
CA THR A 25 17.55 -6.87 -8.12
C THR A 25 16.65 -7.40 -9.24
N LEU A 26 15.33 -7.25 -9.05
CA LEU A 26 14.35 -7.65 -10.06
C LEU A 26 14.59 -6.88 -11.37
N THR A 27 14.50 -7.56 -12.50
CA THR A 27 14.79 -6.98 -13.83
C THR A 27 14.03 -5.69 -14.12
N ALA A 28 12.74 -5.64 -13.75
CA ALA A 28 11.90 -4.44 -13.92
C ALA A 28 12.38 -3.27 -13.03
N ILE A 29 12.83 -3.58 -11.81
CA ILE A 29 13.35 -2.57 -10.86
C ILE A 29 14.72 -2.06 -11.34
N ALA A 30 15.62 -2.96 -11.76
CA ALA A 30 16.92 -2.58 -12.32
C ALA A 30 16.74 -1.67 -13.55
N ALA A 31 15.81 -2.02 -14.45
CA ALA A 31 15.50 -1.19 -15.61
C ALA A 31 14.98 0.20 -15.22
N ASP A 32 14.15 0.30 -14.18
CA ASP A 32 13.63 1.59 -13.71
C ASP A 32 14.69 2.43 -13.00
N PHE A 33 15.65 1.81 -12.31
CA PHE A 33 16.82 2.51 -11.76
C PHE A 33 17.65 3.17 -12.85
N GLU A 34 17.77 2.54 -14.05
CA GLU A 34 18.50 3.07 -15.20
C GLU A 34 17.67 4.13 -15.97
N LYS A 35 16.36 3.95 -16.09
CA LYS A 35 15.49 4.87 -16.82
C LYS A 35 15.23 6.20 -16.09
N GLY A 36 15.31 6.18 -14.76
CA GLY A 36 15.02 7.34 -13.94
C GLY A 36 13.54 7.65 -13.80
N PRO A 37 13.21 8.82 -13.22
CA PRO A 37 11.84 9.19 -12.84
C PRO A 37 10.91 9.52 -14.01
N GLN A 38 11.41 9.69 -15.24
CA GLN A 38 10.62 10.17 -16.37
C GLN A 38 9.62 9.13 -16.89
N LYS A 39 10.00 7.85 -16.92
CA LYS A 39 9.17 6.80 -17.52
C LYS A 39 9.42 5.43 -16.90
N PRO A 40 9.19 5.25 -15.59
CA PRO A 40 9.31 3.94 -14.97
C PRO A 40 8.17 3.02 -15.40
N ASP A 41 8.43 1.73 -15.46
CA ASP A 41 7.44 0.71 -15.82
C ASP A 41 6.81 0.06 -14.59
N SER A 42 7.57 -0.17 -13.53
CA SER A 42 7.09 -0.79 -12.30
C SER A 42 6.11 0.11 -11.52
N TYR A 43 5.25 -0.52 -10.71
CA TYR A 43 4.34 0.23 -9.84
C TYR A 43 5.10 1.12 -8.85
N LEU A 44 6.13 0.58 -8.20
CA LEU A 44 6.97 1.35 -7.28
C LEU A 44 7.68 2.51 -7.98
N GLY A 45 8.27 2.26 -9.13
CA GLY A 45 8.89 3.31 -9.93
C GLY A 45 7.93 4.44 -10.26
N LYS A 46 6.68 4.12 -10.62
CA LYS A 46 5.62 5.12 -10.87
C LYS A 46 5.26 5.91 -9.62
N VAL A 47 5.11 5.25 -8.48
CA VAL A 47 4.84 5.91 -7.18
C VAL A 47 5.98 6.88 -6.84
N VAL A 48 7.23 6.44 -6.95
CA VAL A 48 8.40 7.29 -6.65
C VAL A 48 8.57 8.43 -7.66
N SER A 49 8.24 8.19 -8.93
CA SER A 49 8.20 9.23 -9.97
C SER A 49 7.21 10.35 -9.63
N LEU A 50 5.99 9.99 -9.18
CA LEU A 50 5.00 10.96 -8.71
C LEU A 50 5.49 11.74 -7.49
N LEU A 51 6.19 11.08 -6.57
CA LEU A 51 6.79 11.72 -5.41
C LEU A 51 7.93 12.66 -5.81
N TYR A 52 8.78 12.28 -6.77
CA TYR A 52 9.80 13.15 -7.34
C TYR A 52 9.20 14.37 -8.03
N HIS A 53 8.12 14.19 -8.77
CA HIS A 53 7.39 15.32 -9.36
C HIS A 53 6.85 16.27 -8.27
N ARG A 54 6.38 15.74 -7.15
CA ARG A 54 5.94 16.55 -6.00
C ARG A 54 7.12 17.30 -5.37
N TYR A 55 8.28 16.67 -5.24
CA TYR A 55 9.51 17.29 -4.80
C TYR A 55 9.88 18.49 -5.67
N LEU A 56 9.90 18.33 -6.99
CA LEU A 56 10.22 19.39 -7.96
C LEU A 56 9.23 20.57 -7.90
N ASN A 57 8.00 20.33 -7.48
CA ASN A 57 6.94 21.34 -7.36
C ASN A 57 6.85 21.97 -5.95
N GLY A 58 7.96 22.06 -5.24
CA GLY A 58 8.05 22.83 -4.00
C GLY A 58 8.29 21.97 -2.76
N LYS A 59 8.71 20.71 -2.90
CA LYS A 59 9.03 19.81 -1.78
C LYS A 59 7.86 19.67 -0.80
N LEU A 60 6.64 19.63 -1.35
CA LEU A 60 5.41 19.64 -0.55
C LEU A 60 5.28 18.36 0.29
N PRO A 61 4.96 18.47 1.59
CA PRO A 61 4.89 17.30 2.46
C PRO A 61 3.71 16.39 2.13
N ILE A 62 3.87 15.07 2.37
CA ILE A 62 2.87 14.04 2.08
C ILE A 62 3.09 12.79 2.94
N ALA A 63 2.01 12.07 3.25
CA ALA A 63 2.06 10.72 3.79
C ALA A 63 1.88 9.67 2.69
N MET A 64 2.76 8.68 2.64
CA MET A 64 2.71 7.53 1.71
C MET A 64 2.19 6.33 2.47
N VAL A 65 0.91 6.00 2.29
CA VAL A 65 0.19 5.03 3.12
C VAL A 65 -0.07 3.74 2.35
N SER A 66 0.59 2.68 2.74
CA SER A 66 0.22 1.33 2.28
C SER A 66 -1.07 0.89 2.93
N MET A 67 -1.97 0.32 2.15
CA MET A 67 -3.19 -0.34 2.61
C MET A 67 -3.11 -1.86 2.41
N ASP A 68 -1.90 -2.39 2.28
CA ASP A 68 -1.67 -3.82 2.15
C ASP A 68 -1.55 -4.50 3.51
N ASN A 69 -2.16 -5.66 3.65
CA ASN A 69 -1.99 -6.52 4.81
C ASN A 69 -0.63 -7.22 4.75
N CYS A 70 0.40 -6.51 5.12
CA CYS A 70 1.74 -7.05 5.30
C CYS A 70 2.44 -6.36 6.48
N SER A 71 3.20 -7.14 7.23
CA SER A 71 3.87 -6.66 8.44
C SER A 71 4.75 -5.46 8.16
N HIS A 72 4.63 -4.43 9.02
CA HIS A 72 5.40 -3.19 8.95
C HIS A 72 5.38 -2.57 7.55
N ASN A 73 4.19 -2.48 6.96
CA ASN A 73 4.00 -2.07 5.58
C ASN A 73 4.61 -0.68 5.26
N GLY A 74 4.53 0.28 6.18
CA GLY A 74 5.15 1.59 6.02
C GLY A 74 6.67 1.54 5.86
N ASP A 75 7.36 0.63 6.57
CA ASP A 75 8.81 0.45 6.43
C ASP A 75 9.17 -0.15 5.07
N LYS A 76 8.34 -1.06 4.53
CA LYS A 76 8.52 -1.60 3.17
C LYS A 76 8.40 -0.50 2.12
N VAL A 77 7.44 0.40 2.28
CA VAL A 77 7.30 1.59 1.41
C VAL A 77 8.52 2.49 1.53
N ALA A 78 8.92 2.83 2.75
CA ALA A 78 10.07 3.68 3.01
C ALA A 78 11.35 3.12 2.39
N ALA A 79 11.61 1.83 2.56
CA ALA A 79 12.77 1.14 1.99
C ALA A 79 12.75 1.19 0.46
N ALA A 80 11.60 0.91 -0.16
CA ALA A 80 11.46 0.94 -1.60
C ALA A 80 11.64 2.35 -2.17
N VAL A 81 10.96 3.35 -1.61
CA VAL A 81 11.08 4.76 -2.03
C VAL A 81 12.51 5.25 -1.90
N THR A 82 13.17 4.92 -0.79
CA THR A 82 14.56 5.29 -0.53
C THR A 82 15.51 4.68 -1.55
N ALA A 83 15.36 3.39 -1.86
CA ALA A 83 16.20 2.71 -2.84
C ALA A 83 16.10 3.33 -4.25
N PHE A 84 14.89 3.68 -4.68
CA PHE A 84 14.68 4.40 -5.94
C PHE A 84 15.30 5.80 -5.92
N ALA A 85 15.11 6.55 -4.84
CA ALA A 85 15.66 7.91 -4.70
C ALA A 85 17.18 7.88 -4.76
N ASP A 86 17.83 6.95 -4.03
CA ASP A 86 19.27 6.79 -4.06
C ASP A 86 19.76 6.42 -5.45
N ALA A 87 19.17 5.38 -6.06
CA ALA A 87 19.56 4.92 -7.38
C ALA A 87 19.47 6.03 -8.44
N TRP A 88 18.44 6.87 -8.39
CA TRP A 88 18.28 7.97 -9.33
C TRP A 88 19.20 9.14 -9.05
N CYS A 89 19.43 9.48 -7.76
CA CYS A 89 20.36 10.54 -7.37
C CYS A 89 21.81 10.17 -7.72
N GLU A 90 22.24 8.97 -7.40
CA GLU A 90 23.61 8.45 -7.70
C GLU A 90 23.93 8.45 -9.20
N ARG A 91 22.91 8.19 -10.03
CA ARG A 91 23.03 8.21 -11.48
C ARG A 91 22.87 9.60 -12.12
N GLY A 92 22.62 10.63 -11.30
CA GLY A 92 22.34 11.98 -11.79
C GLY A 92 21.01 12.11 -12.56
N LEU A 93 20.09 11.16 -12.37
CA LEU A 93 18.76 11.15 -12.99
C LEU A 93 17.72 11.93 -12.18
N ALA A 94 18.00 12.16 -10.91
CA ALA A 94 17.22 13.01 -10.02
C ALA A 94 18.13 14.00 -9.27
N GLU A 95 17.56 15.11 -8.81
CA GLU A 95 18.29 16.07 -7.98
C GLU A 95 18.75 15.43 -6.67
N THR A 96 19.97 15.71 -6.23
CA THR A 96 20.59 15.11 -5.02
C THR A 96 19.77 15.34 -3.76
N GLY A 97 19.04 16.46 -3.66
CA GLY A 97 18.15 16.78 -2.54
C GLY A 97 16.92 15.86 -2.44
N PHE A 98 16.58 15.10 -3.47
CA PHE A 98 15.43 14.18 -3.44
C PHE A 98 15.63 13.05 -2.43
N ALA A 99 16.83 12.48 -2.35
CA ALA A 99 17.15 11.45 -1.37
C ALA A 99 17.00 11.93 0.09
N ALA A 100 17.34 13.18 0.35
CA ALA A 100 17.13 13.81 1.66
C ALA A 100 15.63 14.07 1.94
N TYR A 101 14.90 14.54 0.94
CA TYR A 101 13.46 14.80 1.04
C TYR A 101 12.66 13.55 1.40
N VAL A 102 12.92 12.42 0.77
CA VAL A 102 12.17 11.17 1.05
C VAL A 102 12.50 10.57 2.42
N ARG A 103 13.61 10.97 3.05
CA ARG A 103 14.01 10.53 4.38
C ARG A 103 13.61 11.49 5.50
N ASP A 104 13.24 12.70 5.17
CA ASP A 104 12.81 13.67 6.17
C ASP A 104 11.36 13.39 6.60
N PRO A 105 11.11 12.96 7.85
CA PRO A 105 9.77 12.64 8.32
C PRO A 105 8.83 13.83 8.38
N LYS A 106 9.36 15.05 8.29
CA LYS A 106 8.57 16.28 8.17
C LYS A 106 8.14 16.56 6.74
N ALA A 107 8.78 15.94 5.76
CA ALA A 107 8.46 16.06 4.35
C ALA A 107 7.69 14.83 3.84
N VAL A 108 8.20 13.63 4.07
CA VAL A 108 7.55 12.40 3.64
C VAL A 108 7.46 11.44 4.82
N SER A 109 6.26 11.07 5.18
CA SER A 109 6.02 10.04 6.19
C SER A 109 5.54 8.73 5.55
N TYR A 110 5.78 7.65 6.26
CA TYR A 110 5.39 6.29 5.87
C TYR A 110 4.63 5.65 7.03
N PRO A 111 3.40 6.12 7.30
CA PRO A 111 2.60 5.59 8.39
C PRO A 111 2.39 4.08 8.23
N TRP A 112 2.54 3.34 9.32
CA TRP A 112 2.11 1.96 9.36
C TRP A 112 0.60 1.91 9.36
N SER A 113 0.04 0.92 8.70
CA SER A 113 -1.39 0.64 8.77
C SER A 113 -1.63 -0.84 9.05
N MET A 114 -2.72 -1.12 9.73
CA MET A 114 -3.21 -2.46 9.93
C MET A 114 -4.64 -2.55 9.42
N ILE A 115 -4.81 -3.32 8.37
CA ILE A 115 -6.09 -3.70 7.81
C ILE A 115 -6.06 -5.20 7.56
N ASP A 116 -7.10 -5.89 8.01
CA ASP A 116 -7.29 -7.29 7.72
C ASP A 116 -8.79 -7.59 7.69
N LYS A 117 -9.27 -8.02 6.53
CA LYS A 117 -10.67 -8.36 6.33
C LYS A 117 -10.76 -9.57 5.41
N ILE A 118 -11.43 -10.61 5.86
CA ILE A 118 -11.62 -11.82 5.05
C ILE A 118 -12.61 -11.49 3.92
N THR A 119 -12.16 -11.71 2.69
CA THR A 119 -12.92 -11.45 1.47
C THR A 119 -12.94 -12.70 0.59
N PRO A 120 -13.80 -13.70 0.90
CA PRO A 120 -13.91 -14.89 0.09
C PRO A 120 -14.45 -14.57 -1.31
N ARG A 121 -14.35 -15.56 -2.21
CA ARG A 121 -14.97 -15.43 -3.53
C ARG A 121 -16.48 -15.22 -3.39
N PRO A 122 -17.13 -14.49 -4.33
CA PRO A 122 -18.55 -14.26 -4.32
C PRO A 122 -19.36 -15.52 -4.10
N ASP A 123 -20.31 -15.49 -3.15
CA ASP A 123 -21.23 -16.57 -2.86
C ASP A 123 -22.50 -16.44 -3.72
N ALA A 124 -22.93 -17.54 -4.34
CA ALA A 124 -24.09 -17.56 -5.22
C ALA A 124 -25.43 -17.19 -4.53
N LYS A 125 -25.54 -17.37 -3.21
CA LYS A 125 -26.72 -16.92 -2.46
C LYS A 125 -26.72 -15.43 -2.30
N VAL A 126 -25.55 -14.84 -2.03
CA VAL A 126 -25.39 -13.38 -1.94
C VAL A 126 -25.68 -12.73 -3.28
N GLU A 127 -25.20 -13.30 -4.38
CA GLU A 127 -25.50 -12.85 -5.74
C GLU A 127 -27.00 -12.78 -6.01
N LYS A 128 -27.73 -13.84 -5.64
CA LYS A 128 -29.19 -13.88 -5.75
C LYS A 128 -29.90 -12.83 -4.90
N MET A 129 -29.42 -12.59 -3.68
CA MET A 129 -29.97 -11.57 -2.78
C MET A 129 -29.75 -10.17 -3.40
N LEU A 130 -28.56 -9.87 -3.85
CA LEU A 130 -28.23 -8.59 -4.50
C LEU A 130 -29.05 -8.36 -5.77
N GLY A 131 -29.24 -9.42 -6.59
CA GLY A 131 -30.09 -9.37 -7.78
C GLY A 131 -31.57 -9.11 -7.42
N ALA A 132 -32.09 -9.70 -6.34
CA ALA A 132 -33.44 -9.43 -5.84
C ALA A 132 -33.61 -7.98 -5.35
N ASP A 133 -32.54 -7.37 -4.84
CA ASP A 133 -32.51 -5.96 -4.43
C ASP A 133 -32.31 -5.00 -5.62
N GLY A 134 -32.30 -5.53 -6.86
CA GLY A 134 -32.21 -4.73 -8.09
C GLY A 134 -30.77 -4.34 -8.50
N ILE A 135 -29.73 -4.92 -7.86
CA ILE A 135 -28.35 -4.69 -8.25
C ILE A 135 -28.02 -5.54 -9.48
N SER A 136 -27.49 -4.92 -10.52
CA SER A 136 -27.09 -5.54 -11.77
C SER A 136 -25.58 -5.56 -11.97
N GLY A 137 -25.09 -6.31 -12.98
CA GLY A 137 -23.64 -6.40 -13.27
C GLY A 137 -22.89 -7.28 -12.29
N LEU A 138 -23.53 -8.32 -11.75
CA LEU A 138 -22.98 -9.24 -10.76
C LEU A 138 -22.16 -10.38 -11.37
N ASP A 139 -22.08 -10.46 -12.69
CA ASP A 139 -21.35 -11.53 -13.38
C ASP A 139 -19.82 -11.33 -13.21
N ALA A 140 -19.17 -12.35 -12.69
CA ALA A 140 -17.71 -12.40 -12.65
C ALA A 140 -17.13 -12.62 -14.06
N TYR A 141 -15.97 -12.09 -14.34
CA TYR A 141 -15.28 -12.32 -15.61
C TYR A 141 -13.79 -12.60 -15.41
N VAL A 142 -13.21 -13.25 -16.43
CA VAL A 142 -11.77 -13.54 -16.47
C VAL A 142 -11.12 -12.64 -17.52
N THR A 143 -10.09 -11.90 -17.12
CA THR A 143 -9.34 -11.02 -18.02
C THR A 143 -8.51 -11.84 -19.03
N SER A 144 -8.01 -11.17 -20.08
CA SER A 144 -7.05 -11.75 -21.03
C SER A 144 -5.75 -12.26 -20.37
N LYS A 145 -5.45 -11.80 -19.16
CA LYS A 145 -4.30 -12.26 -18.34
C LYS A 145 -4.67 -13.40 -17.38
N HIS A 146 -5.82 -14.04 -17.57
CA HIS A 146 -6.36 -15.09 -16.72
C HIS A 146 -6.60 -14.66 -15.26
N THR A 147 -6.82 -13.37 -15.02
CA THR A 147 -7.17 -12.86 -13.70
C THR A 147 -8.69 -12.90 -13.54
N TYR A 148 -9.14 -13.56 -12.47
CA TYR A 148 -10.54 -13.55 -12.08
C TYR A 148 -10.90 -12.20 -11.46
N VAL A 149 -11.95 -11.56 -11.96
CA VAL A 149 -12.48 -10.30 -11.45
C VAL A 149 -13.88 -10.54 -10.93
N ALA A 150 -14.06 -10.29 -9.64
CA ALA A 150 -15.35 -10.37 -8.99
C ALA A 150 -16.03 -8.98 -8.95
N PRO A 151 -17.32 -8.88 -9.29
CA PRO A 151 -18.05 -7.62 -9.27
C PRO A 151 -18.43 -7.16 -7.86
N PHE A 152 -18.42 -8.07 -6.88
CA PHE A 152 -18.68 -7.79 -5.46
C PHE A 152 -17.87 -8.72 -4.57
N VAL A 153 -17.81 -8.40 -3.29
CA VAL A 153 -17.22 -9.24 -2.25
C VAL A 153 -18.23 -9.44 -1.11
N ASN A 154 -18.32 -10.65 -0.59
CA ASN A 154 -19.02 -10.95 0.63
C ASN A 154 -18.01 -11.00 1.78
N ALA A 155 -17.63 -9.83 2.28
CA ALA A 155 -16.68 -9.70 3.37
C ALA A 155 -17.29 -10.10 4.73
N GLU A 156 -16.43 -10.41 5.70
CA GLU A 156 -16.85 -10.55 7.10
C GLU A 156 -17.46 -9.24 7.64
N GLU A 157 -18.34 -9.33 8.64
CA GLU A 157 -18.98 -8.17 9.27
C GLU A 157 -17.95 -7.28 9.97
N CYS A 158 -17.00 -7.89 10.66
CA CYS A 158 -15.94 -7.17 11.35
C CYS A 158 -15.09 -6.35 10.35
N GLU A 159 -15.02 -5.04 10.61
CA GLU A 159 -14.15 -4.15 9.82
C GLU A 159 -13.45 -3.15 10.71
N TYR A 160 -12.17 -2.95 10.47
CA TYR A 160 -11.40 -1.89 11.08
C TYR A 160 -10.19 -1.58 10.22
N LEU A 161 -9.76 -0.34 10.30
CA LEU A 161 -8.51 0.13 9.73
C LEU A 161 -7.83 0.98 10.80
N VAL A 162 -6.61 0.59 11.18
CA VAL A 162 -5.78 1.32 12.15
C VAL A 162 -4.60 1.89 11.39
N ILE A 163 -4.35 3.19 11.54
CA ILE A 163 -3.26 3.89 10.86
C ILE A 163 -2.45 4.69 11.89
N GLU A 164 -1.14 4.66 11.77
CA GLU A 164 -0.26 5.54 12.54
C GLU A 164 -0.55 7.01 12.21
N ASP A 165 -0.79 7.83 13.23
CA ASP A 165 -1.12 9.25 13.06
C ASP A 165 0.15 10.11 12.84
N HIS A 166 0.78 9.90 11.69
CA HIS A 166 1.98 10.63 11.27
C HIS A 166 1.81 11.21 9.87
N PHE A 167 1.25 12.41 9.79
CA PHE A 167 0.89 13.08 8.53
C PHE A 167 1.48 14.50 8.48
N PRO A 168 2.60 14.71 7.78
CA PRO A 168 3.32 16.00 7.79
C PRO A 168 2.57 17.14 7.12
N ASN A 169 1.53 16.85 6.32
CA ASN A 169 0.65 17.87 5.70
C ASN A 169 -0.77 17.84 6.28
N GLY A 170 -0.93 17.37 7.51
CA GLY A 170 -2.25 17.04 8.05
C GLY A 170 -2.84 15.80 7.38
N ARG A 171 -3.97 15.34 7.84
CA ARG A 171 -4.65 14.15 7.33
C ARG A 171 -6.11 14.40 6.98
N PRO A 172 -6.68 13.62 6.04
CA PRO A 172 -8.12 13.61 5.81
C PRO A 172 -8.86 13.11 7.06
N ALA A 173 -10.08 13.57 7.26
CA ALA A 173 -10.91 13.22 8.43
C ALA A 173 -11.50 11.80 8.31
N LEU A 174 -10.65 10.80 8.11
CA LEU A 174 -11.06 9.39 7.91
C LEU A 174 -11.62 8.76 9.18
N GLU A 175 -11.33 9.31 10.36
CA GLU A 175 -11.97 8.92 11.63
C GLU A 175 -13.48 9.06 11.61
N LYS A 176 -14.02 9.95 10.79
CA LYS A 176 -15.47 10.07 10.57
C LYS A 176 -16.08 8.87 9.84
N GLY A 177 -15.24 8.12 9.13
CA GLY A 177 -15.59 6.86 8.46
C GLY A 177 -15.18 5.62 9.25
N GLY A 178 -14.78 5.77 10.54
CA GLY A 178 -14.43 4.64 11.40
C GLY A 178 -12.95 4.26 11.40
N VAL A 179 -12.08 4.98 10.68
CA VAL A 179 -10.63 4.74 10.74
C VAL A 179 -10.08 5.15 12.10
N ILE A 180 -9.26 4.28 12.68
CA ILE A 180 -8.63 4.49 13.99
C ILE A 180 -7.21 5.04 13.74
N PHE A 181 -6.95 6.25 14.20
CA PHE A 181 -5.60 6.83 14.20
C PHE A 181 -4.96 6.67 15.57
N THR A 182 -3.71 6.23 15.61
CA THR A 182 -2.99 5.96 16.86
C THR A 182 -1.47 6.07 16.65
N ASP A 183 -0.70 5.78 17.69
CA ASP A 183 0.75 5.70 17.59
C ASP A 183 1.21 4.38 16.92
N ARG A 184 2.46 4.37 16.45
CA ARG A 184 3.09 3.22 15.76
C ARG A 184 3.11 1.97 16.64
N GLU A 185 3.38 2.13 17.95
CA GLU A 185 3.44 0.99 18.88
C GLU A 185 2.09 0.29 18.99
N THR A 186 1.02 1.06 19.01
CA THR A 186 -0.34 0.50 19.03
C THR A 186 -0.71 -0.17 17.72
N VAL A 187 -0.31 0.37 16.55
CA VAL A 187 -0.48 -0.32 15.26
C VAL A 187 0.23 -1.67 15.26
N ASP A 188 1.48 -1.71 15.74
CA ASP A 188 2.26 -2.95 15.86
C ASP A 188 1.60 -3.97 16.80
N LYS A 189 1.06 -3.52 17.94
CA LYS A 189 0.32 -4.40 18.87
C LYS A 189 -0.93 -4.98 18.24
N VAL A 190 -1.71 -4.16 17.50
CA VAL A 190 -2.90 -4.63 16.79
C VAL A 190 -2.54 -5.69 15.75
N GLU A 191 -1.50 -5.45 14.97
CA GLU A 191 -0.99 -6.41 14.00
C GLU A 191 -0.61 -7.73 14.67
N LYS A 192 0.22 -7.69 15.71
CA LYS A 192 0.69 -8.87 16.44
C LYS A 192 -0.46 -9.64 17.09
N MET A 193 -1.40 -8.95 17.69
CA MET A 193 -2.54 -9.61 18.33
C MET A 193 -3.46 -10.26 17.31
N LYS A 194 -3.88 -9.55 16.28
CA LYS A 194 -4.85 -10.10 15.32
C LYS A 194 -4.21 -11.15 14.43
N VAL A 195 -3.14 -10.83 13.73
CA VAL A 195 -2.55 -11.71 12.71
C VAL A 195 -1.74 -12.82 13.35
N CYS A 196 -0.80 -12.46 14.25
CA CYS A 196 0.18 -13.41 14.76
C CYS A 196 -0.33 -14.26 15.93
N THR A 197 -1.30 -13.78 16.71
CA THR A 197 -1.77 -14.46 17.91
C THR A 197 -3.15 -15.08 17.75
N CYS A 198 -4.09 -14.39 17.13
CA CYS A 198 -5.47 -14.87 17.03
C CYS A 198 -5.75 -15.55 15.68
N LEU A 199 -5.42 -14.92 14.56
CA LEU A 199 -5.85 -15.43 13.25
C LEU A 199 -5.00 -16.62 12.79
N ASN A 200 -3.70 -16.45 12.57
CA ASN A 200 -2.84 -17.49 12.01
C ASN A 200 -2.72 -18.74 12.88
N PRO A 201 -2.55 -18.65 14.22
CA PRO A 201 -2.51 -19.84 15.05
C PRO A 201 -3.83 -20.62 15.07
N LEU A 202 -4.97 -19.94 15.08
CA LEU A 202 -6.27 -20.61 15.03
C LEU A 202 -6.52 -21.29 13.67
N HIS A 203 -6.16 -20.64 12.56
CA HIS A 203 -6.21 -21.28 11.24
C HIS A 203 -5.36 -22.53 11.18
N THR A 204 -4.14 -22.48 11.71
CA THR A 204 -3.24 -23.65 11.76
C THR A 204 -3.82 -24.76 12.65
N ALA A 205 -4.35 -24.41 13.81
CA ALA A 205 -4.94 -25.36 14.74
C ALA A 205 -6.20 -26.07 14.17
N LEU A 206 -6.97 -25.36 13.34
CA LEU A 206 -8.17 -25.90 12.70
C LEU A 206 -7.87 -26.71 11.42
N ALA A 207 -6.67 -26.55 10.85
CA ALA A 207 -6.24 -27.28 9.65
C ALA A 207 -5.60 -28.64 9.96
N ILE A 208 -5.31 -28.96 11.24
CA ILE A 208 -4.78 -30.22 11.72
C ILE A 208 -5.93 -31.12 12.17
#